data_e0fcfc195a9e9e77b6a3ec64cc8b0871
#
_entry.id   e0fcfc195a9e9e77b6a3ec64cc8b0871
#
_cell.length_a   1.000
_cell.length_b   1.000
_cell.length_c   1.000
_cell.angle_alpha   90.00
_cell.angle_beta   90.00
_cell.angle_gamma   90.00
#
_symmetry.space_group_name_H-M   'P 1'
#
loop_
_entity.id
_entity.type
_entity.pdbx_description
1 polymer ?
#
loop_
_entity_poly.entity_id
_entity_poly.type
_entity_poly.pdbx_seq_one_letter_code
_entity_poly.pdbx_strand_id
1 'polypeptide(L)'
;MLAVAIAGAGLGLAAQSAIASVDGPPTAEPTGGSTAEPSADVTEPPASATPSPTPGVALPNISPSASPSATPTPGMTPVLTLAPEASPPTSFAITADIRPRLGQAPVDYELAWKKHCLAGTVDATPYPVGTCVFGDQRGTFRVALVGDSHASAFFPAVDEVAVAHGWRLDTYLKMDCPFTDMAMYNKTLKREYTECEAWNRRVVSRLAADPPDMVIVDMNRYMVGSESTADGQGRAMGRQLQKLPSKSIVILVKDIPYPWNENVPDCLSVNTGDYRRCAYAQTVALATDFGLREDLAAATAGVPLIDPYSWVCPTDGDCPVVVNGMIVFRDTHHLTATFAASLGPRLDEAIVEILVTRQAAPPP
;
A
#
# COMPACT_ATOMS: atom_id res chain seq x y z
N MET A 1 59.10 -40.22 -20.29
CA MET A 1 58.53 -41.50 -19.83
C MET A 1 57.57 -41.19 -18.69
N LEU A 2 56.35 -41.38 -18.67
CA LEU A 2 55.30 -42.15 -19.29
C LEU A 2 53.99 -41.35 -19.08
N ALA A 3 53.27 -41.09 -20.15
CA ALA A 3 51.94 -40.50 -20.09
C ALA A 3 50.90 -41.59 -19.71
N VAL A 4 49.98 -41.28 -18.84
CA VAL A 4 48.77 -42.09 -18.66
C VAL A 4 47.56 -41.16 -18.82
N ALA A 5 46.85 -41.32 -19.92
CA ALA A 5 45.55 -40.72 -20.17
C ALA A 5 44.45 -41.62 -19.54
N ILE A 6 43.55 -40.99 -18.79
CA ILE A 6 42.31 -41.65 -18.36
C ILE A 6 41.17 -40.82 -18.98
N ALA A 7 40.47 -41.43 -19.91
CA ALA A 7 39.21 -40.95 -20.46
C ALA A 7 38.07 -41.28 -19.48
N GLY A 8 37.33 -40.29 -19.01
CA GLY A 8 36.13 -40.47 -18.25
C GLY A 8 34.90 -40.02 -19.06
N ALA A 9 34.08 -40.97 -19.48
CA ALA A 9 32.83 -40.68 -20.16
C ALA A 9 31.77 -40.22 -19.13
N GLY A 10 31.30 -38.98 -19.25
CA GLY A 10 30.19 -38.47 -18.51
C GLY A 10 28.86 -38.68 -19.25
N LEU A 11 28.00 -39.49 -18.70
CA LEU A 11 26.60 -39.62 -19.11
C LEU A 11 25.79 -38.45 -18.52
N GLY A 12 25.42 -37.51 -19.37
CA GLY A 12 24.46 -36.49 -19.03
C GLY A 12 23.02 -37.00 -19.19
N LEU A 13 22.29 -37.11 -18.11
CA LEU A 13 20.85 -37.28 -18.14
C LEU A 13 20.19 -35.89 -18.22
N ALA A 14 19.66 -35.55 -19.39
CA ALA A 14 18.77 -34.42 -19.55
C ALA A 14 17.35 -34.89 -19.20
N ALA A 15 16.80 -34.42 -18.11
CA ALA A 15 15.38 -34.55 -17.80
C ALA A 15 14.62 -33.46 -18.57
N GLN A 16 13.93 -33.85 -19.63
CA GLN A 16 12.94 -33.01 -20.30
C GLN A 16 11.59 -33.17 -19.59
N SER A 17 11.14 -32.10 -18.94
CA SER A 17 9.75 -32.00 -18.46
C SER A 17 8.84 -31.64 -19.63
N ALA A 18 7.99 -32.57 -20.03
CA ALA A 18 6.94 -32.34 -21.01
C ALA A 18 5.81 -31.54 -20.36
N ILE A 19 5.56 -30.35 -20.87
CA ILE A 19 4.35 -29.57 -20.57
C ILE A 19 3.26 -30.06 -21.52
N ALA A 20 2.22 -30.67 -20.96
CA ALA A 20 1.02 -31.07 -21.68
C ALA A 20 0.20 -29.83 -22.05
N SER A 21 0.01 -29.60 -23.35
CA SER A 21 -0.91 -28.63 -23.89
C SER A 21 -2.33 -29.16 -23.72
N VAL A 22 -3.21 -28.40 -23.07
CA VAL A 22 -4.65 -28.68 -23.02
C VAL A 22 -5.30 -27.86 -24.10
N ASP A 23 -5.77 -28.53 -25.15
CA ASP A 23 -6.57 -27.96 -26.22
C ASP A 23 -7.95 -27.55 -25.70
N GLY A 24 -8.29 -26.25 -25.84
CA GLY A 24 -9.64 -25.75 -25.61
C GLY A 24 -10.51 -25.89 -26.88
N PRO A 25 -11.85 -25.96 -26.74
CA PRO A 25 -12.75 -26.18 -27.86
C PRO A 25 -12.87 -24.96 -28.81
N PRO A 26 -13.22 -25.13 -30.07
CA PRO A 26 -13.23 -24.09 -31.09
C PRO A 26 -14.41 -23.11 -30.91
N THR A 27 -14.11 -21.82 -31.00
CA THR A 27 -15.09 -20.75 -31.07
C THR A 27 -15.77 -20.72 -32.43
N ALA A 28 -17.10 -20.72 -32.41
CA ALA A 28 -17.93 -20.50 -33.59
C ALA A 28 -17.97 -19.01 -33.97
N GLU A 29 -17.69 -18.68 -35.21
CA GLU A 29 -17.93 -17.37 -35.82
C GLU A 29 -19.44 -17.15 -36.03
N PRO A 30 -19.96 -15.94 -35.82
CA PRO A 30 -21.22 -15.55 -36.40
C PRO A 30 -21.00 -14.75 -37.69
N THR A 31 -21.54 -15.30 -38.76
CA THR A 31 -21.71 -14.70 -40.08
C THR A 31 -22.57 -13.42 -40.04
N GLY A 32 -22.20 -12.49 -40.93
CA GLY A 32 -22.79 -11.17 -41.05
C GLY A 32 -24.27 -11.09 -41.44
N GLY A 33 -24.82 -9.94 -41.11
CA GLY A 33 -26.13 -9.47 -41.56
C GLY A 33 -26.14 -7.94 -41.50
N SER A 34 -25.97 -7.36 -42.70
CA SER A 34 -26.16 -5.93 -42.96
C SER A 34 -27.65 -5.63 -43.01
N THR A 35 -28.11 -4.58 -42.29
CA THR A 35 -29.28 -3.77 -42.73
C THR A 35 -29.28 -2.40 -42.07
N ALA A 36 -29.14 -1.40 -42.94
CA ALA A 36 -29.83 -0.08 -43.03
C ALA A 36 -30.13 0.72 -41.73
N GLU A 37 -29.55 1.92 -41.72
CA GLU A 37 -30.02 3.11 -40.99
C GLU A 37 -31.50 3.46 -41.33
N PRO A 38 -32.16 4.16 -40.38
CA PRO A 38 -32.83 5.37 -40.76
C PRO A 38 -32.43 6.59 -39.94
N SER A 39 -32.11 7.64 -40.67
CA SER A 39 -32.00 9.02 -40.28
C SER A 39 -33.24 9.47 -39.53
N ALA A 40 -33.09 10.05 -38.32
CA ALA A 40 -34.15 10.75 -37.60
C ALA A 40 -33.69 12.18 -37.34
N ASP A 41 -34.45 13.06 -37.96
CA ASP A 41 -34.49 14.51 -37.94
C ASP A 41 -34.57 15.05 -36.49
N VAL A 42 -33.64 15.95 -36.13
CA VAL A 42 -33.64 16.62 -34.84
C VAL A 42 -34.35 17.93 -34.99
N THR A 43 -35.61 17.98 -34.59
CA THR A 43 -36.37 19.22 -34.41
C THR A 43 -36.11 19.83 -33.06
N GLU A 44 -35.62 21.06 -33.07
CA GLU A 44 -35.35 21.93 -31.91
C GLU A 44 -36.69 22.38 -31.28
N PRO A 45 -36.88 22.31 -29.94
CA PRO A 45 -38.07 22.89 -29.30
C PRO A 45 -37.86 24.37 -28.99
N PRO A 46 -38.93 25.19 -29.04
CA PRO A 46 -38.84 26.64 -28.91
C PRO A 46 -38.60 27.12 -27.48
N ALA A 47 -37.93 28.24 -27.38
CA ALA A 47 -37.61 28.98 -26.14
C ALA A 47 -38.90 29.30 -25.36
N SER A 48 -38.93 28.85 -24.10
CA SER A 48 -40.00 29.12 -23.14
C SER A 48 -39.73 30.34 -22.29
N ALA A 49 -40.76 31.16 -22.13
CA ALA A 49 -40.79 32.47 -21.53
C ALA A 49 -40.46 32.47 -20.02
N THR A 50 -39.80 33.55 -19.61
CA THR A 50 -39.53 33.92 -18.21
C THR A 50 -40.85 34.26 -17.47
N PRO A 51 -41.15 33.70 -16.29
CA PRO A 51 -42.24 34.19 -15.46
C PRO A 51 -41.78 35.33 -14.53
N SER A 52 -42.60 36.38 -14.45
CA SER A 52 -42.54 37.52 -13.52
C SER A 52 -42.57 37.10 -12.06
N PRO A 53 -42.01 37.94 -11.16
CA PRO A 53 -41.94 37.61 -9.72
C PRO A 53 -43.28 37.87 -9.03
N THR A 54 -43.72 36.89 -8.29
CA THR A 54 -44.88 36.99 -7.34
C THR A 54 -44.41 37.51 -5.97
N PRO A 55 -45.18 38.34 -5.27
CA PRO A 55 -44.74 39.02 -4.04
C PRO A 55 -44.66 38.06 -2.83
N GLY A 56 -43.74 38.43 -1.93
CA GLY A 56 -43.22 37.71 -0.80
C GLY A 56 -44.21 37.10 0.16
N VAL A 57 -43.88 35.88 0.49
CA VAL A 57 -44.31 35.25 1.75
C VAL A 57 -43.14 35.31 2.72
N ALA A 58 -43.34 35.97 3.87
CA ALA A 58 -42.33 36.08 4.92
C ALA A 58 -42.01 34.67 5.47
N LEU A 59 -40.75 34.30 5.34
CA LEU A 59 -40.24 33.07 5.98
C LEU A 59 -40.09 33.28 7.48
N PRO A 60 -40.44 32.29 8.32
CA PRO A 60 -40.25 32.36 9.76
C PRO A 60 -38.72 32.39 10.05
N ASN A 61 -38.38 33.25 11.00
CA ASN A 61 -37.01 33.45 11.51
C ASN A 61 -36.53 32.14 12.18
N ILE A 62 -35.77 31.32 11.43
CA ILE A 62 -35.14 30.15 12.00
C ILE A 62 -33.79 30.65 12.58
N SER A 63 -33.74 30.77 13.89
CA SER A 63 -32.47 30.91 14.64
C SER A 63 -31.46 29.89 14.12
N PRO A 64 -30.19 30.28 13.94
CA PRO A 64 -29.17 29.32 13.55
C PRO A 64 -29.10 28.22 14.62
N SER A 65 -29.54 27.03 14.25
CA SER A 65 -29.32 25.83 15.05
C SER A 65 -27.84 25.71 15.27
N ALA A 66 -27.43 25.57 16.51
CA ALA A 66 -26.04 25.39 16.90
C ALA A 66 -25.39 24.35 15.98
N SER A 67 -24.27 24.71 15.37
CA SER A 67 -23.34 23.76 14.73
C SER A 67 -23.17 22.57 15.66
N PRO A 68 -23.19 21.35 15.17
CA PRO A 68 -22.84 20.21 16.00
C PRO A 68 -21.44 20.49 16.54
N SER A 69 -21.37 20.62 17.86
CA SER A 69 -20.12 20.77 18.60
C SER A 69 -19.19 19.65 18.11
N ALA A 70 -18.06 20.00 17.53
CA ALA A 70 -17.04 19.02 17.21
C ALA A 70 -16.79 18.21 18.47
N THR A 71 -17.06 16.91 18.43
CA THR A 71 -16.75 15.99 19.52
C THR A 71 -15.28 16.20 19.84
N PRO A 72 -14.89 16.51 21.08
CA PRO A 72 -13.49 16.69 21.40
C PRO A 72 -12.78 15.39 21.04
N THR A 73 -11.81 15.47 20.14
CA THR A 73 -10.89 14.37 19.87
C THR A 73 -10.31 13.96 21.22
N PRO A 74 -10.45 12.70 21.68
CA PRO A 74 -9.86 12.26 22.93
C PRO A 74 -8.40 12.66 22.96
N GLY A 75 -7.90 13.12 24.12
CA GLY A 75 -6.50 13.59 24.25
C GLY A 75 -5.55 12.61 23.59
N MET A 76 -4.96 13.03 22.48
CA MET A 76 -4.14 12.16 21.62
C MET A 76 -2.77 12.03 22.28
N THR A 77 -2.62 11.03 23.12
CA THR A 77 -1.32 10.57 23.61
C THR A 77 -1.04 9.20 23.04
N PRO A 78 0.21 8.87 22.71
CA PRO A 78 0.57 7.52 22.30
C PRO A 78 0.10 6.50 23.32
N VAL A 79 -0.63 5.48 22.87
CA VAL A 79 -1.12 4.39 23.73
C VAL A 79 -0.25 3.14 23.59
N LEU A 80 0.47 3.03 22.48
CA LEU A 80 1.46 1.98 22.29
C LEU A 80 2.81 2.47 22.82
N THR A 81 3.44 1.62 23.62
CA THR A 81 4.75 1.95 24.20
C THR A 81 5.85 1.31 23.36
N LEU A 82 6.87 2.09 23.01
CA LEU A 82 8.09 1.55 22.40
C LEU A 82 8.69 0.49 23.32
N ALA A 83 8.98 -0.68 22.76
CA ALA A 83 9.77 -1.66 23.47
C ALA A 83 11.14 -1.04 23.81
N PRO A 84 11.70 -1.30 25.02
CA PRO A 84 13.04 -0.84 25.32
C PRO A 84 14.00 -1.35 24.25
N GLU A 85 14.95 -0.52 23.88
CA GLU A 85 15.97 -0.89 22.90
C GLU A 85 16.65 -2.19 23.37
N ALA A 86 16.59 -3.21 22.52
CA ALA A 86 17.18 -4.50 22.87
C ALA A 86 18.70 -4.33 22.97
N SER A 87 19.29 -4.90 24.03
CA SER A 87 20.76 -4.97 24.13
C SER A 87 21.32 -5.63 22.85
N PRO A 88 22.48 -5.17 22.34
CA PRO A 88 23.09 -5.78 21.17
C PRO A 88 23.16 -7.29 21.33
N PRO A 89 22.79 -8.06 20.28
CA PRO A 89 22.79 -9.51 20.37
C PRO A 89 24.22 -10.01 20.59
N THR A 90 24.39 -10.96 21.50
CA THR A 90 25.68 -11.62 21.75
C THR A 90 25.99 -12.69 20.70
N SER A 91 25.03 -13.07 19.90
CA SER A 91 25.14 -14.06 18.80
C SER A 91 24.33 -13.58 17.62
N PHE A 92 24.83 -13.83 16.42
CA PHE A 92 24.15 -13.53 15.15
C PHE A 92 23.67 -14.80 14.43
N ALA A 93 23.62 -15.92 15.14
CA ALA A 93 23.08 -17.18 14.62
C ALA A 93 21.54 -17.15 14.61
N ILE A 94 20.94 -17.85 13.67
CA ILE A 94 19.51 -18.15 13.67
C ILE A 94 19.20 -19.13 14.78
N THR A 95 18.56 -18.65 15.83
CA THR A 95 18.18 -19.46 17.01
C THR A 95 16.69 -19.75 17.03
N ALA A 96 16.25 -20.56 17.99
CA ALA A 96 14.82 -20.85 18.18
C ALA A 96 14.00 -19.64 18.64
N ASP A 97 14.67 -18.58 19.14
CA ASP A 97 14.02 -17.37 19.65
C ASP A 97 13.73 -16.34 18.57
N ILE A 98 14.33 -16.48 17.36
CA ILE A 98 14.04 -15.61 16.22
C ILE A 98 12.60 -15.83 15.73
N ARG A 99 11.91 -14.74 15.47
CA ARG A 99 10.51 -14.72 15.01
C ARG A 99 10.36 -13.96 13.66
N PRO A 100 9.43 -14.41 12.79
CA PRO A 100 8.91 -15.76 12.83
C PRO A 100 10.05 -16.79 12.72
N ARG A 101 9.80 -18.06 13.01
CA ARG A 101 10.83 -19.09 12.75
C ARG A 101 11.19 -19.06 11.27
N LEU A 102 12.46 -19.31 10.94
CA LEU A 102 12.97 -19.20 9.57
C LEU A 102 12.08 -19.93 8.53
N GLY A 103 11.69 -21.16 8.79
CA GLY A 103 10.81 -21.91 7.88
C GLY A 103 9.36 -21.38 7.80
N GLN A 104 8.98 -20.46 8.66
CA GLN A 104 7.66 -19.80 8.65
C GLN A 104 7.72 -18.39 8.05
N ALA A 105 8.91 -17.80 7.96
CA ALA A 105 9.07 -16.44 7.45
C ALA A 105 8.46 -16.23 6.04
N PRO A 106 8.63 -17.15 5.05
CA PRO A 106 8.05 -16.97 3.73
C PRO A 106 6.51 -16.92 3.70
N VAL A 107 5.85 -17.44 4.72
CA VAL A 107 4.37 -17.53 4.81
C VAL A 107 3.81 -16.70 5.97
N ASP A 108 4.62 -15.84 6.56
CA ASP A 108 4.17 -14.93 7.62
C ASP A 108 3.44 -13.73 7.05
N TYR A 109 2.26 -14.02 6.46
CA TYR A 109 1.37 -13.03 5.89
C TYR A 109 0.52 -12.33 6.95
N GLU A 110 0.17 -11.10 6.68
CA GLU A 110 -0.71 -10.25 7.47
C GLU A 110 -2.17 -10.72 7.44
N LEU A 111 -2.97 -10.23 8.40
CA LEU A 111 -4.38 -10.61 8.53
C LEU A 111 -5.22 -10.15 7.32
N ALA A 112 -4.91 -8.99 6.73
CA ALA A 112 -5.58 -8.51 5.53
C ALA A 112 -5.45 -9.51 4.36
N TRP A 113 -4.25 -10.05 4.12
CA TRP A 113 -4.04 -11.15 3.16
C TRP A 113 -4.85 -12.41 3.52
N LYS A 114 -4.74 -12.87 4.77
CA LYS A 114 -5.43 -14.09 5.26
C LYS A 114 -6.95 -13.98 5.16
N LYS A 115 -7.49 -12.76 5.19
CA LYS A 115 -8.92 -12.44 5.03
C LYS A 115 -9.29 -12.11 3.58
N HIS A 116 -8.39 -12.30 2.62
CA HIS A 116 -8.60 -11.99 1.20
C HIS A 116 -8.96 -10.52 0.95
N CYS A 117 -8.40 -9.61 1.74
CA CYS A 117 -8.61 -8.16 1.62
C CYS A 117 -7.54 -7.44 0.77
N LEU A 118 -6.66 -8.17 0.10
CA LEU A 118 -5.79 -7.68 -0.96
C LEU A 118 -6.36 -8.13 -2.30
N ALA A 119 -6.91 -7.19 -3.08
CA ALA A 119 -7.51 -7.48 -4.38
C ALA A 119 -6.45 -7.91 -5.40
N GLY A 120 -6.80 -8.86 -6.27
CA GLY A 120 -5.91 -9.36 -7.31
C GLY A 120 -5.67 -8.36 -8.44
N THR A 121 -4.71 -8.65 -9.29
CA THR A 121 -4.33 -7.75 -10.41
C THR A 121 -5.48 -7.50 -11.38
N VAL A 122 -6.36 -8.46 -11.61
CA VAL A 122 -7.50 -8.32 -12.56
C VAL A 122 -8.74 -7.66 -11.94
N ASP A 123 -8.77 -7.44 -10.63
CA ASP A 123 -9.90 -6.83 -9.94
C ASP A 123 -9.89 -5.30 -10.15
N ALA A 124 -10.90 -4.77 -10.81
CA ALA A 124 -11.02 -3.33 -11.04
C ALA A 124 -11.90 -2.61 -10.01
N THR A 125 -12.54 -3.35 -9.09
CA THR A 125 -13.52 -2.81 -8.14
C THR A 125 -13.15 -3.16 -6.71
N PRO A 126 -13.08 -2.17 -5.80
CA PRO A 126 -12.90 -2.43 -4.37
C PRO A 126 -14.00 -3.33 -3.80
N TYR A 127 -13.65 -4.15 -2.82
CA TYR A 127 -14.62 -4.98 -2.11
C TYR A 127 -15.78 -4.16 -1.58
N PRO A 128 -16.98 -4.76 -1.39
CA PRO A 128 -18.10 -4.06 -0.79
C PRO A 128 -17.73 -3.40 0.53
N VAL A 129 -18.34 -2.24 0.82
CA VAL A 129 -18.14 -1.54 2.10
C VAL A 129 -18.46 -2.49 3.25
N GLY A 130 -17.64 -2.49 4.28
CA GLY A 130 -17.81 -3.35 5.45
C GLY A 130 -17.24 -4.77 5.30
N THR A 131 -16.66 -5.14 4.14
CA THR A 131 -16.04 -6.46 3.96
C THR A 131 -14.65 -6.52 4.60
N CYS A 132 -13.81 -5.52 4.34
CA CYS A 132 -12.42 -5.48 4.78
C CYS A 132 -12.26 -4.47 5.92
N VAL A 133 -12.78 -4.82 7.09
CA VAL A 133 -12.79 -3.98 8.29
C VAL A 133 -12.00 -4.67 9.41
N PHE A 134 -11.12 -3.91 10.03
CA PHE A 134 -10.18 -4.31 11.07
C PHE A 134 -10.18 -3.29 12.21
N GLY A 135 -9.21 -3.38 13.13
CA GLY A 135 -9.20 -2.55 14.33
C GLY A 135 -10.44 -2.81 15.21
N ASP A 136 -10.94 -1.78 15.89
CA ASP A 136 -12.26 -1.86 16.53
C ASP A 136 -13.36 -1.59 15.49
N GLN A 137 -14.04 -2.64 15.04
CA GLN A 137 -15.09 -2.53 14.02
C GLN A 137 -16.27 -1.63 14.44
N ARG A 138 -16.41 -1.31 15.74
CA ARG A 138 -17.40 -0.39 16.30
C ARG A 138 -16.82 0.98 16.58
N GLY A 139 -15.55 1.19 16.32
CA GLY A 139 -14.87 2.47 16.50
C GLY A 139 -15.56 3.58 15.72
N THR A 140 -15.71 4.73 16.34
CA THR A 140 -16.32 5.91 15.71
C THR A 140 -15.30 6.72 14.91
N PHE A 141 -14.02 6.71 15.28
CA PHE A 141 -12.95 7.27 14.47
C PHE A 141 -12.57 6.26 13.40
N ARG A 142 -12.68 6.67 12.15
CA ARG A 142 -12.55 5.81 10.97
C ARG A 142 -11.26 6.09 10.24
N VAL A 143 -10.47 5.05 10.03
CA VAL A 143 -9.22 5.09 9.28
C VAL A 143 -9.37 4.27 8.01
N ALA A 144 -8.89 4.77 6.88
CA ALA A 144 -8.75 4.01 5.65
C ALA A 144 -7.27 3.78 5.35
N LEU A 145 -6.84 2.53 5.15
CA LEU A 145 -5.53 2.19 4.59
C LEU A 145 -5.67 1.93 3.10
N VAL A 146 -4.94 2.69 2.29
CA VAL A 146 -4.99 2.65 0.83
C VAL A 146 -3.61 2.35 0.26
N GLY A 147 -3.51 1.42 -0.69
CA GLY A 147 -2.26 1.15 -1.38
C GLY A 147 -2.17 -0.22 -2.04
N ASP A 148 -0.95 -0.68 -2.26
CA ASP A 148 -0.66 -1.94 -2.92
C ASP A 148 -0.25 -3.05 -1.94
N SER A 149 0.57 -4.00 -2.41
CA SER A 149 1.05 -5.11 -1.58
C SER A 149 2.01 -4.65 -0.47
N HIS A 150 2.65 -3.47 -0.60
CA HIS A 150 3.49 -2.90 0.46
C HIS A 150 2.63 -2.34 1.58
N ALA A 151 1.56 -1.60 1.26
CA ALA A 151 0.56 -1.20 2.24
C ALA A 151 -0.07 -2.42 2.95
N SER A 152 -0.29 -3.53 2.22
CA SER A 152 -0.74 -4.78 2.82
C SER A 152 0.31 -5.34 3.78
N ALA A 153 1.59 -5.37 3.40
CA ALA A 153 2.67 -5.85 4.26
C ALA A 153 2.88 -4.96 5.49
N PHE A 154 2.61 -3.64 5.38
CA PHE A 154 2.67 -2.68 6.48
C PHE A 154 1.40 -2.64 7.34
N PHE A 155 0.30 -3.21 6.86
CA PHE A 155 -1.00 -3.28 7.55
C PHE A 155 -0.92 -3.68 9.03
N PRO A 156 -0.08 -4.67 9.47
CA PRO A 156 -0.03 -5.03 10.89
C PRO A 156 0.32 -3.86 11.80
N ALA A 157 1.20 -2.94 11.39
CA ALA A 157 1.52 -1.75 12.17
C ALA A 157 0.30 -0.82 12.31
N VAL A 158 -0.45 -0.64 11.22
CA VAL A 158 -1.66 0.20 11.21
C VAL A 158 -2.80 -0.42 12.03
N ASP A 159 -2.96 -1.74 11.97
CA ASP A 159 -3.98 -2.48 12.74
C ASP A 159 -3.69 -2.43 14.24
N GLU A 160 -2.42 -2.58 14.66
CA GLU A 160 -2.00 -2.41 16.07
C GLU A 160 -2.39 -1.02 16.60
N VAL A 161 -2.10 0.04 15.85
CA VAL A 161 -2.49 1.41 16.22
C VAL A 161 -4.01 1.55 16.28
N ALA A 162 -4.72 1.03 15.27
CA ALA A 162 -6.18 1.10 15.22
C ALA A 162 -6.83 0.38 16.41
N VAL A 163 -6.33 -0.82 16.76
CA VAL A 163 -6.80 -1.58 17.94
C VAL A 163 -6.53 -0.80 19.23
N ALA A 164 -5.31 -0.28 19.39
CA ALA A 164 -4.90 0.42 20.60
C ALA A 164 -5.74 1.68 20.88
N HIS A 165 -6.10 2.42 19.84
CA HIS A 165 -6.93 3.62 19.93
C HIS A 165 -8.44 3.36 19.83
N GLY A 166 -8.89 2.13 19.60
CA GLY A 166 -10.28 1.81 19.35
C GLY A 166 -10.81 2.41 18.05
N TRP A 167 -9.97 2.55 17.02
CA TRP A 167 -10.34 3.04 15.71
C TRP A 167 -10.84 1.91 14.81
N ARG A 168 -11.78 2.24 13.94
CA ARG A 168 -12.19 1.36 12.86
C ARG A 168 -11.23 1.53 11.68
N LEU A 169 -10.70 0.42 11.16
CA LEU A 169 -9.79 0.40 10.02
C LEU A 169 -10.45 -0.28 8.81
N ASP A 170 -10.76 0.49 7.77
CA ASP A 170 -11.21 -0.02 6.47
C ASP A 170 -10.02 -0.09 5.51
N THR A 171 -9.85 -1.19 4.75
CA THR A 171 -8.71 -1.36 3.84
C THR A 171 -9.12 -1.35 2.37
N TYR A 172 -8.30 -0.69 1.55
CA TYR A 172 -8.43 -0.56 0.09
C TYR A 172 -7.10 -0.94 -0.56
N LEU A 173 -6.82 -2.24 -0.59
CA LEU A 173 -5.54 -2.80 -0.98
C LEU A 173 -5.66 -3.58 -2.29
N LYS A 174 -4.71 -3.37 -3.23
CA LYS A 174 -4.69 -4.06 -4.52
C LYS A 174 -3.27 -4.39 -4.97
N MET A 175 -3.04 -5.64 -5.38
CA MET A 175 -1.74 -6.12 -5.85
C MET A 175 -1.19 -5.27 -7.00
N ASP A 176 0.10 -4.93 -6.94
CA ASP A 176 0.85 -4.19 -7.97
C ASP A 176 0.22 -2.85 -8.37
N CYS A 177 -0.64 -2.26 -7.51
CA CYS A 177 -1.40 -1.06 -7.87
C CYS A 177 -1.10 0.11 -6.93
N PRO A 178 -0.04 0.88 -7.18
CA PRO A 178 0.26 2.07 -6.41
C PRO A 178 -0.84 3.13 -6.56
N PHE A 179 -1.03 3.92 -5.51
CA PHE A 179 -2.04 4.98 -5.51
C PHE A 179 -1.53 6.23 -6.23
N THR A 180 -1.61 6.20 -7.55
CA THR A 180 -1.12 7.25 -8.45
C THR A 180 -2.12 7.56 -9.57
N ASP A 181 -2.05 8.74 -10.18
CA ASP A 181 -2.81 9.10 -11.37
C ASP A 181 -2.02 8.89 -12.68
N MET A 182 -0.85 8.33 -12.59
CA MET A 182 -0.03 7.91 -13.71
C MET A 182 -0.61 6.63 -14.36
N ALA A 183 -0.61 6.56 -15.69
CA ALA A 183 -0.89 5.31 -16.37
C ALA A 183 0.21 4.28 -16.04
N MET A 184 -0.20 3.13 -15.54
CA MET A 184 0.71 2.08 -15.06
C MET A 184 0.86 0.96 -16.08
N TYR A 185 2.04 0.36 -16.13
CA TYR A 185 2.31 -0.89 -16.84
C TYR A 185 2.46 -2.04 -15.85
N ASN A 186 1.67 -3.10 -16.01
CA ASN A 186 1.80 -4.28 -15.15
C ASN A 186 2.68 -5.33 -15.84
N LYS A 187 3.80 -5.68 -15.19
CA LYS A 187 4.79 -6.64 -15.72
C LYS A 187 4.24 -8.06 -15.80
N THR A 188 3.36 -8.44 -14.88
CA THR A 188 2.73 -9.77 -14.84
C THR A 188 1.72 -9.92 -15.98
N LEU A 189 0.87 -8.90 -16.18
CA LEU A 189 -0.12 -8.85 -17.26
C LEU A 189 0.51 -8.49 -18.61
N LYS A 190 1.73 -7.96 -18.62
CA LYS A 190 2.49 -7.51 -19.80
C LYS A 190 1.73 -6.49 -20.67
N ARG A 191 0.98 -5.60 -20.03
CA ARG A 191 0.19 -4.54 -20.66
C ARG A 191 -0.07 -3.37 -19.71
N GLU A 192 -0.70 -2.32 -20.23
CA GLU A 192 -1.25 -1.23 -19.40
C GLU A 192 -2.19 -1.79 -18.33
N TYR A 193 -2.10 -1.22 -17.14
CA TYR A 193 -2.79 -1.69 -15.94
C TYR A 193 -4.08 -0.89 -15.70
N THR A 194 -5.00 -1.00 -16.65
CA THR A 194 -6.28 -0.28 -16.64
C THR A 194 -7.15 -0.62 -15.44
N GLU A 195 -7.02 -1.83 -14.88
CA GLU A 195 -7.71 -2.25 -13.66
C GLU A 195 -7.22 -1.46 -12.44
N CYS A 196 -5.92 -1.11 -12.38
CA CYS A 196 -5.39 -0.27 -11.31
C CYS A 196 -5.95 1.16 -11.39
N GLU A 197 -5.97 1.75 -12.59
CA GLU A 197 -6.56 3.07 -12.79
C GLU A 197 -8.05 3.09 -12.41
N ALA A 198 -8.80 2.07 -12.84
CA ALA A 198 -10.20 1.94 -12.50
C ALA A 198 -10.43 1.74 -10.99
N TRP A 199 -9.56 0.96 -10.33
CA TRP A 199 -9.56 0.76 -8.89
C TRP A 199 -9.34 2.09 -8.17
N ASN A 200 -8.26 2.81 -8.48
CA ASN A 200 -7.91 4.09 -7.84
C ASN A 200 -9.04 5.11 -7.98
N ARG A 201 -9.66 5.22 -9.16
CA ARG A 201 -10.83 6.10 -9.36
C ARG A 201 -12.01 5.71 -8.45
N ARG A 202 -12.28 4.42 -8.31
CA ARG A 202 -13.38 3.93 -7.46
C ARG A 202 -13.10 4.09 -5.98
N VAL A 203 -11.84 3.91 -5.54
CA VAL A 203 -11.42 4.18 -4.15
C VAL A 203 -11.65 5.66 -3.82
N VAL A 204 -11.15 6.57 -4.68
CA VAL A 204 -11.38 8.01 -4.51
C VAL A 204 -12.88 8.34 -4.42
N SER A 205 -13.69 7.82 -5.35
CA SER A 205 -15.13 8.06 -5.35
C SER A 205 -15.81 7.54 -4.08
N ARG A 206 -15.39 6.40 -3.57
CA ARG A 206 -15.95 5.80 -2.36
C ARG A 206 -15.59 6.60 -1.12
N LEU A 207 -14.32 6.99 -0.98
CA LEU A 207 -13.86 7.81 0.14
C LEU A 207 -14.47 9.22 0.10
N ALA A 208 -14.71 9.77 -1.10
CA ALA A 208 -15.41 11.06 -1.23
C ALA A 208 -16.89 10.99 -0.85
N ALA A 209 -17.57 9.86 -1.13
CA ALA A 209 -18.98 9.68 -0.80
C ALA A 209 -19.21 9.46 0.71
N ASP A 210 -18.27 8.83 1.41
CA ASP A 210 -18.32 8.57 2.85
C ASP A 210 -16.92 8.77 3.45
N PRO A 211 -16.50 10.03 3.71
CA PRO A 211 -15.15 10.35 4.14
C PRO A 211 -14.80 9.73 5.51
N PRO A 212 -13.68 8.98 5.61
CA PRO A 212 -13.14 8.60 6.91
C PRO A 212 -12.49 9.81 7.60
N ASP A 213 -12.22 9.71 8.89
CA ASP A 213 -11.48 10.74 9.63
C ASP A 213 -10.02 10.84 9.18
N MET A 214 -9.41 9.68 8.84
CA MET A 214 -8.03 9.60 8.39
C MET A 214 -7.89 8.66 7.19
N VAL A 215 -6.98 9.00 6.26
CA VAL A 215 -6.54 8.14 5.17
C VAL A 215 -5.02 7.99 5.27
N ILE A 216 -4.55 6.77 5.48
CA ILE A 216 -3.13 6.42 5.43
C ILE A 216 -2.87 5.80 4.06
N VAL A 217 -1.89 6.34 3.35
CA VAL A 217 -1.49 5.84 2.03
C VAL A 217 -0.07 5.33 2.11
N ASP A 218 0.14 4.09 1.70
CA ASP A 218 1.45 3.46 1.57
C ASP A 218 1.49 2.64 0.29
N MET A 219 2.64 2.55 -0.36
CA MET A 219 2.77 1.82 -1.62
C MET A 219 4.23 1.56 -1.97
N ASN A 220 4.45 0.54 -2.79
CA ASN A 220 5.76 0.25 -3.33
C ASN A 220 6.31 1.46 -4.11
N ARG A 221 7.53 1.85 -3.78
CA ARG A 221 8.27 2.93 -4.46
C ARG A 221 8.60 2.61 -5.93
N TYR A 222 8.63 1.33 -6.30
CA TYR A 222 8.99 0.91 -7.66
C TYR A 222 7.79 0.90 -8.59
N MET A 223 7.68 1.96 -9.39
CA MET A 223 6.61 2.13 -10.34
C MET A 223 7.11 2.04 -11.78
N VAL A 224 6.35 1.36 -12.64
CA VAL A 224 6.55 1.35 -14.08
C VAL A 224 5.29 1.91 -14.73
N GLY A 225 5.42 3.01 -15.45
CA GLY A 225 4.26 3.68 -16.04
C GLY A 225 4.65 4.79 -17.02
N SER A 226 3.72 5.68 -17.30
CA SER A 226 3.90 6.78 -18.27
C SER A 226 4.95 7.81 -17.85
N GLU A 227 5.22 7.94 -16.55
CA GLU A 227 6.25 8.82 -16.03
C GLU A 227 7.52 8.03 -15.75
N SER A 228 8.64 8.44 -16.36
CA SER A 228 9.92 7.75 -16.25
C SER A 228 10.87 8.33 -15.20
N THR A 229 10.57 9.56 -14.70
CA THR A 229 11.40 10.24 -13.72
C THR A 229 10.79 10.17 -12.32
N ALA A 230 11.61 10.17 -11.28
CA ALA A 230 11.16 10.25 -9.90
C ALA A 230 10.25 11.46 -9.67
N ASP A 231 10.61 12.59 -10.25
CA ASP A 231 9.84 13.83 -10.20
C ASP A 231 8.44 13.69 -10.83
N GLY A 232 8.35 13.11 -12.03
CA GLY A 232 7.08 12.88 -12.71
C GLY A 232 6.19 11.96 -11.89
N GLN A 233 6.75 10.87 -11.38
CA GLN A 233 6.05 9.90 -10.53
C GLN A 233 5.59 10.52 -9.21
N GLY A 234 6.45 11.28 -8.53
CA GLY A 234 6.09 11.98 -7.29
C GLY A 234 4.96 12.98 -7.49
N ARG A 235 5.01 13.77 -8.56
CA ARG A 235 3.88 14.67 -8.90
C ARG A 235 2.59 13.93 -9.23
N ALA A 236 2.68 12.78 -9.91
CA ALA A 236 1.50 11.95 -10.21
C ALA A 236 0.87 11.38 -8.93
N MET A 237 1.69 10.90 -7.99
CA MET A 237 1.22 10.50 -6.65
C MET A 237 0.58 11.67 -5.91
N GLY A 238 1.24 12.84 -5.88
CA GLY A 238 0.71 14.04 -5.23
C GLY A 238 -0.66 14.47 -5.77
N ARG A 239 -0.82 14.50 -7.11
CA ARG A 239 -2.13 14.77 -7.73
C ARG A 239 -3.18 13.73 -7.37
N GLN A 240 -2.80 12.47 -7.21
CA GLN A 240 -3.74 11.43 -6.76
C GLN A 240 -4.15 11.63 -5.31
N LEU A 241 -3.21 11.98 -4.42
CA LEU A 241 -3.50 12.30 -3.02
C LEU A 241 -4.44 13.50 -2.90
N GLN A 242 -4.30 14.53 -3.75
CA GLN A 242 -5.19 15.72 -3.77
C GLN A 242 -6.66 15.37 -4.10
N LYS A 243 -6.93 14.20 -4.70
CA LYS A 243 -8.29 13.73 -4.99
C LYS A 243 -8.99 13.12 -3.76
N LEU A 244 -8.24 12.85 -2.68
CA LEU A 244 -8.81 12.35 -1.43
C LEU A 244 -9.65 13.43 -0.73
N PRO A 245 -10.62 13.03 0.13
CA PRO A 245 -11.51 14.01 0.76
C PRO A 245 -10.76 15.03 1.60
N SER A 246 -11.00 16.30 1.39
CA SER A 246 -10.38 17.41 2.16
C SER A 246 -10.76 17.41 3.65
N LYS A 247 -11.84 16.71 4.00
CA LYS A 247 -12.29 16.52 5.41
C LYS A 247 -11.46 15.47 6.14
N SER A 248 -10.81 14.57 5.42
CA SER A 248 -9.97 13.52 6.01
C SER A 248 -8.55 14.05 6.28
N ILE A 249 -7.94 13.55 7.34
CA ILE A 249 -6.50 13.71 7.56
C ILE A 249 -5.80 12.71 6.65
N VAL A 250 -5.13 13.18 5.60
CA VAL A 250 -4.37 12.32 4.70
C VAL A 250 -2.93 12.27 5.16
N ILE A 251 -2.38 11.08 5.34
CA ILE A 251 -0.98 10.81 5.71
C ILE A 251 -0.38 9.91 4.65
N LEU A 252 0.76 10.31 4.10
CA LEU A 252 1.57 9.45 3.25
C LEU A 252 2.65 8.77 4.09
N VAL A 253 2.82 7.47 3.95
CA VAL A 253 3.94 6.71 4.53
C VAL A 253 4.90 6.39 3.40
N LYS A 254 6.19 6.65 3.59
CA LYS A 254 7.22 6.23 2.64
C LYS A 254 7.34 4.71 2.64
N ASP A 255 7.63 4.17 1.47
CA ASP A 255 7.99 2.76 1.36
C ASP A 255 9.25 2.45 2.16
N ILE A 256 9.30 1.27 2.72
CA ILE A 256 10.45 0.79 3.50
C ILE A 256 11.65 0.49 2.59
N PRO A 257 12.89 0.60 3.10
CA PRO A 257 14.06 0.07 2.40
C PRO A 257 14.00 -1.46 2.33
N TYR A 258 14.37 -2.07 1.20
CA TYR A 258 14.37 -3.53 1.03
C TYR A 258 15.49 -4.01 0.07
N PRO A 259 15.93 -5.29 0.21
CA PRO A 259 16.97 -5.86 -0.64
C PRO A 259 16.39 -6.31 -1.99
N TRP A 260 16.56 -5.54 -3.03
CA TRP A 260 15.95 -5.70 -4.36
C TRP A 260 15.95 -7.10 -4.97
N ASN A 261 17.06 -7.84 -4.85
CA ASN A 261 17.30 -9.06 -5.63
C ASN A 261 17.55 -10.28 -4.75
N GLU A 262 17.52 -10.14 -3.43
CA GLU A 262 17.83 -11.21 -2.52
C GLU A 262 16.59 -11.63 -1.73
N ASN A 263 16.20 -12.90 -1.85
CA ASN A 263 15.18 -13.47 -1.01
C ASN A 263 15.76 -13.70 0.39
N VAL A 264 15.27 -12.94 1.36
CA VAL A 264 15.83 -12.92 2.71
C VAL A 264 15.74 -14.29 3.41
N PRO A 265 14.62 -15.01 3.43
CA PRO A 265 14.54 -16.36 3.99
C PRO A 265 15.53 -17.33 3.34
N ASP A 266 15.73 -17.26 2.03
CA ASP A 266 16.68 -18.15 1.33
C ASP A 266 18.11 -17.84 1.74
N CYS A 267 18.50 -16.55 1.79
CA CYS A 267 19.80 -16.14 2.30
C CYS A 267 20.02 -16.61 3.74
N LEU A 268 19.06 -16.41 4.61
CA LEU A 268 19.14 -16.82 6.01
C LEU A 268 19.28 -18.34 6.15
N SER A 269 18.68 -19.13 5.26
CA SER A 269 18.71 -20.58 5.30
C SER A 269 20.12 -21.15 5.09
N VAL A 270 20.94 -20.47 4.32
CA VAL A 270 22.34 -20.86 4.05
C VAL A 270 23.34 -20.14 4.94
N ASN A 271 22.94 -19.12 5.69
CA ASN A 271 23.74 -18.33 6.60
C ASN A 271 23.30 -18.44 8.08
N THR A 272 22.80 -19.59 8.49
CA THR A 272 22.23 -19.79 9.84
C THR A 272 23.19 -19.51 10.99
N GLY A 273 24.51 -19.58 10.74
CA GLY A 273 25.53 -19.28 11.75
C GLY A 273 25.81 -17.77 11.94
N ASP A 274 25.50 -16.96 10.94
CA ASP A 274 25.67 -15.49 11.00
C ASP A 274 24.76 -14.80 9.99
N TYR A 275 23.60 -14.35 10.46
CA TYR A 275 22.59 -13.69 9.63
C TYR A 275 23.01 -12.31 9.11
N ARG A 276 24.07 -11.70 9.64
CA ARG A 276 24.61 -10.43 9.13
C ARG A 276 25.11 -10.55 7.69
N ARG A 277 25.43 -11.76 7.24
CA ARG A 277 25.79 -12.04 5.84
C ARG A 277 24.68 -11.77 4.86
N CYS A 278 23.45 -11.66 5.33
CA CYS A 278 22.27 -11.32 4.53
C CYS A 278 21.89 -9.84 4.65
N ALA A 279 22.65 -9.04 5.40
CA ALA A 279 22.47 -7.59 5.40
C ALA A 279 22.77 -7.01 4.01
N TYR A 280 22.06 -5.97 3.62
CA TYR A 280 22.19 -5.36 2.32
C TYR A 280 22.64 -3.91 2.43
N ALA A 281 23.46 -3.48 1.50
CA ALA A 281 24.04 -2.14 1.54
C ALA A 281 22.95 -1.05 1.44
N GLN A 282 23.11 0.04 2.18
CA GLN A 282 22.23 1.22 2.08
C GLN A 282 22.12 1.75 0.65
N THR A 283 23.20 1.67 -0.14
CA THR A 283 23.18 2.05 -1.55
C THR A 283 22.22 1.21 -2.39
N VAL A 284 21.95 -0.04 -1.99
CA VAL A 284 20.92 -0.90 -2.60
C VAL A 284 19.54 -0.47 -2.11
N ALA A 285 19.40 -0.26 -0.80
CA ALA A 285 18.16 0.21 -0.18
C ALA A 285 17.73 1.59 -0.69
N LEU A 286 18.71 2.47 -0.92
CA LEU A 286 18.54 3.83 -1.43
C LEU A 286 18.73 3.93 -2.94
N ALA A 287 18.88 2.78 -3.64
CA ALA A 287 19.13 2.76 -5.07
C ALA A 287 18.14 3.69 -5.79
N THR A 288 18.72 4.60 -6.55
CA THR A 288 18.09 5.62 -7.38
C THR A 288 16.73 6.13 -6.88
N ASP A 289 16.73 7.35 -6.34
CA ASP A 289 15.54 8.13 -6.03
C ASP A 289 14.67 7.61 -4.87
N PHE A 290 15.27 6.83 -3.93
CA PHE A 290 14.57 6.39 -2.74
C PHE A 290 13.98 7.58 -1.96
N GLY A 291 12.68 7.54 -1.73
CA GLY A 291 11.96 8.55 -0.99
C GLY A 291 11.74 9.89 -1.72
N LEU A 292 12.44 10.18 -2.82
CA LEU A 292 12.23 11.44 -3.57
C LEU A 292 10.81 11.53 -4.15
N ARG A 293 10.22 10.42 -4.56
CA ARG A 293 8.85 10.37 -5.08
C ARG A 293 7.85 10.73 -4.03
N GLU A 294 7.97 10.12 -2.85
CA GLU A 294 7.08 10.32 -1.72
C GLU A 294 7.27 11.71 -1.10
N ASP A 295 8.51 12.21 -1.00
CA ASP A 295 8.80 13.58 -0.55
C ASP A 295 8.09 14.60 -1.47
N LEU A 296 8.25 14.43 -2.79
CA LEU A 296 7.62 15.31 -3.77
C LEU A 296 6.09 15.13 -3.81
N ALA A 297 5.58 13.92 -3.61
CA ALA A 297 4.15 13.64 -3.54
C ALA A 297 3.52 14.32 -2.34
N ALA A 298 4.13 14.19 -1.15
CA ALA A 298 3.68 14.83 0.07
C ALA A 298 3.69 16.35 -0.06
N ALA A 299 4.80 16.92 -0.60
CA ALA A 299 4.90 18.36 -0.85
C ALA A 299 3.87 18.84 -1.88
N THR A 300 3.64 18.10 -2.97
CA THR A 300 2.65 18.43 -4.00
C THR A 300 1.23 18.41 -3.44
N ALA A 301 0.92 17.45 -2.59
CA ALA A 301 -0.40 17.30 -2.00
C ALA A 301 -0.61 18.17 -0.75
N GLY A 302 0.44 18.67 -0.13
CA GLY A 302 0.38 19.39 1.14
C GLY A 302 -0.04 18.49 2.31
N VAL A 303 0.39 17.21 2.30
CA VAL A 303 0.07 16.23 3.33
C VAL A 303 1.29 15.87 4.17
N PRO A 304 1.13 15.51 5.46
CA PRO A 304 2.21 14.99 6.26
C PRO A 304 2.77 13.68 5.70
N LEU A 305 4.05 13.48 5.94
CA LEU A 305 4.82 12.32 5.51
C LEU A 305 5.43 11.63 6.73
N ILE A 306 5.24 10.31 6.85
CA ILE A 306 5.94 9.46 7.82
C ILE A 306 7.06 8.74 7.08
N ASP A 307 8.28 8.82 7.60
CA ASP A 307 9.46 8.16 7.05
C ASP A 307 9.92 7.02 7.97
N PRO A 308 9.57 5.75 7.64
CA PRO A 308 9.94 4.59 8.45
C PRO A 308 11.35 4.08 8.14
N TYR A 309 12.16 4.78 7.35
CA TYR A 309 13.48 4.30 6.94
C TYR A 309 14.33 3.83 8.12
N SER A 310 14.49 4.71 9.12
CA SER A 310 15.31 4.42 10.31
C SER A 310 14.74 3.33 11.23
N TRP A 311 13.49 2.92 11.00
CA TRP A 311 12.87 1.83 11.77
C TRP A 311 13.33 0.45 11.28
N VAL A 312 13.81 0.40 10.05
CA VAL A 312 14.22 -0.83 9.36
C VAL A 312 15.73 -0.85 9.10
N CYS A 313 16.29 0.30 8.73
CA CYS A 313 17.69 0.43 8.36
C CYS A 313 18.36 1.54 9.16
N PRO A 314 19.48 1.30 9.85
CA PRO A 314 20.20 2.33 10.59
C PRO A 314 20.77 3.39 9.64
N THR A 315 21.13 4.55 10.18
CA THR A 315 21.72 5.64 9.39
C THR A 315 23.17 5.37 8.98
N ASP A 316 23.82 4.41 9.64
CA ASP A 316 25.19 3.98 9.39
C ASP A 316 25.26 2.46 9.21
N GLY A 317 26.08 1.99 8.28
CA GLY A 317 26.26 0.58 7.96
C GLY A 317 25.18 -0.02 7.03
N ASP A 318 25.17 -1.33 6.94
CA ASP A 318 24.24 -2.08 6.10
C ASP A 318 22.88 -2.25 6.80
N CYS A 319 21.82 -2.35 5.99
CA CYS A 319 20.49 -2.61 6.47
C CYS A 319 20.36 -4.07 6.93
N PRO A 320 19.96 -4.33 8.18
CA PRO A 320 19.84 -5.67 8.70
C PRO A 320 18.57 -6.38 8.18
N VAL A 321 18.62 -7.70 8.11
CA VAL A 321 17.46 -8.54 7.77
C VAL A 321 16.87 -9.24 9.01
N VAL A 322 17.50 -9.08 10.16
CA VAL A 322 17.00 -9.49 11.48
C VAL A 322 17.16 -8.31 12.43
N VAL A 323 16.07 -7.81 12.99
CA VAL A 323 16.02 -6.69 13.92
C VAL A 323 15.31 -7.15 15.20
N ASN A 324 15.92 -6.93 16.37
CA ASN A 324 15.35 -7.31 17.66
C ASN A 324 14.85 -8.76 17.70
N GLY A 325 15.60 -9.70 17.08
CA GLY A 325 15.22 -11.10 17.00
C GLY A 325 14.09 -11.40 16.05
N MET A 326 13.71 -10.45 15.19
CA MET A 326 12.65 -10.64 14.19
C MET A 326 13.21 -10.61 12.76
N ILE A 327 12.81 -11.58 11.93
CA ILE A 327 13.10 -11.59 10.50
C ILE A 327 12.26 -10.50 9.85
N VAL A 328 12.92 -9.55 9.17
CA VAL A 328 12.28 -8.37 8.61
C VAL A 328 11.41 -8.70 7.39
N PHE A 329 11.93 -9.49 6.46
CA PHE A 329 11.27 -9.74 5.18
C PHE A 329 10.86 -11.20 5.00
N ARG A 330 9.66 -11.42 4.42
CA ARG A 330 9.17 -12.76 4.06
C ARG A 330 9.62 -13.21 2.65
N ASP A 331 10.10 -12.27 1.85
CA ASP A 331 10.60 -12.48 0.49
C ASP A 331 11.66 -11.43 0.14
N THR A 332 11.68 -10.91 -1.09
CA THR A 332 12.65 -9.90 -1.55
C THR A 332 12.31 -8.46 -1.12
N HIS A 333 11.05 -8.16 -0.74
CA HIS A 333 10.63 -6.77 -0.49
C HIS A 333 9.41 -6.62 0.44
N HIS A 334 8.68 -7.69 0.77
CA HIS A 334 7.55 -7.58 1.69
C HIS A 334 7.97 -7.91 3.13
N LEU A 335 7.51 -7.11 4.07
CA LEU A 335 7.71 -7.37 5.50
C LEU A 335 7.06 -8.69 5.93
N THR A 336 7.64 -9.36 6.93
CA THR A 336 6.91 -10.35 7.72
C THR A 336 5.83 -9.64 8.54
N ALA A 337 4.66 -10.28 8.72
CA ALA A 337 3.61 -9.73 9.57
C ALA A 337 4.08 -9.52 11.01
N THR A 338 4.93 -10.42 11.50
CA THR A 338 5.55 -10.33 12.83
C THR A 338 6.38 -9.07 13.00
N PHE A 339 7.25 -8.75 12.03
CA PHE A 339 8.08 -7.55 12.11
C PHE A 339 7.24 -6.29 11.91
N ALA A 340 6.33 -6.29 10.94
CA ALA A 340 5.46 -5.15 10.68
C ALA A 340 4.64 -4.75 11.93
N ALA A 341 4.07 -5.73 12.66
CA ALA A 341 3.35 -5.44 13.92
C ALA A 341 4.24 -4.73 14.95
N SER A 342 5.54 -5.08 15.02
CA SER A 342 6.48 -4.43 15.97
C SER A 342 6.74 -2.95 15.67
N LEU A 343 6.38 -2.48 14.47
CA LEU A 343 6.48 -1.07 14.09
C LEU A 343 5.30 -0.23 14.60
N GLY A 344 4.24 -0.85 15.12
CA GLY A 344 3.04 -0.18 15.64
C GLY A 344 3.36 0.98 16.58
N PRO A 345 4.19 0.79 17.64
CA PRO A 345 4.51 1.88 18.58
C PRO A 345 5.17 3.10 17.93
N ARG A 346 6.06 2.90 16.95
CA ARG A 346 6.69 4.02 16.22
C ARG A 346 5.72 4.73 15.30
N LEU A 347 4.83 3.96 14.66
CA LEU A 347 3.77 4.50 13.83
C LEU A 347 2.77 5.31 14.69
N ASP A 348 2.43 4.82 15.88
CA ASP A 348 1.56 5.50 16.83
C ASP A 348 2.13 6.87 17.23
N GLU A 349 3.40 6.92 17.64
CA GLU A 349 4.09 8.19 17.96
C GLU A 349 4.02 9.18 16.77
N ALA A 350 4.35 8.73 15.57
CA ALA A 350 4.37 9.59 14.40
C ALA A 350 2.96 10.10 14.02
N ILE A 351 1.94 9.27 14.11
CA ILE A 351 0.55 9.68 13.86
C ILE A 351 0.09 10.68 14.92
N VAL A 352 0.35 10.42 16.19
CA VAL A 352 -0.03 11.31 17.30
C VAL A 352 0.64 12.67 17.16
N GLU A 353 1.92 12.73 16.80
CA GLU A 353 2.63 13.98 16.54
C GLU A 353 1.97 14.81 15.44
N ILE A 354 1.58 14.16 14.32
CA ILE A 354 0.85 14.80 13.22
C ILE A 354 -0.49 15.35 13.71
N LEU A 355 -1.27 14.58 14.46
CA LEU A 355 -2.58 14.98 14.95
C LEU A 355 -2.50 16.14 15.93
N VAL A 356 -1.55 16.12 16.86
CA VAL A 356 -1.32 17.21 17.83
C VAL A 356 -0.89 18.49 17.12
N THR A 357 0.03 18.39 16.14
CA THR A 357 0.49 19.53 15.36
C THR A 357 -0.66 20.19 14.58
N ARG A 358 -1.55 19.39 13.98
CA ARG A 358 -2.72 19.93 13.26
C ARG A 358 -3.73 20.61 14.18
N GLN A 359 -3.91 20.12 15.40
CA GLN A 359 -4.81 20.75 16.38
C GLN A 359 -4.27 22.11 16.89
N ALA A 360 -2.95 22.24 16.96
CA ALA A 360 -2.30 23.48 17.38
C ALA A 360 -2.24 24.57 16.28
N ALA A 361 -2.47 24.19 15.01
CA ALA A 361 -2.47 25.14 13.91
C ALA A 361 -3.73 26.02 13.97
N PRO A 362 -3.62 27.36 13.80
CA PRO A 362 -4.80 28.23 13.71
C PRO A 362 -5.68 27.79 12.52
N PRO A 363 -7.02 27.95 12.64
CA PRO A 363 -7.89 27.64 11.52
C PRO A 363 -7.52 28.52 10.31
N PRO A 364 -7.58 27.99 9.08
CA PRO A 364 -7.22 28.68 7.85
C PRO A 364 -8.10 29.91 7.57
#